data_3f4bfe6846dad50dc0e02543d6bb265c
#
_entry.id   3f4bfe6846dad50dc0e02543d6bb265c
#
_cell.length_a   1.000
_cell.length_b   1.000
_cell.length_c   1.000
_cell.angle_alpha   90.00
_cell.angle_beta   90.00
_cell.angle_gamma   90.00
#
_symmetry.space_group_name_H-M   'P 1'
#
loop_
_entity.id
_entity.type
_entity.pdbx_description
1 polymer ?
#
loop_
_entity_poly.entity_id
_entity_poly.type
_entity_poly.pdbx_seq_one_letter_code
_entity_poly.pdbx_strand_id
1 'polypeptide(L)'
;MERNLTTGSIWKNIFYFSLPYLLSYFLQTLYGMADLFIIGQFEGAAGTTAVSIGSQVMHMITVIIVGLAMGTTVSIAQAVGAKDKKQASRCTGNTITLFLGVSVVLMVILLLLVKPIVLVMSTPFEAVSGTVAYLTICFIGIPFIIAYNIISSIFRGLGDSKSPMYFIAVACAANIALDYLFMGALHLGPSGAALGTTLSQTLSVI
;
A
#
# COMPACT_ATOMS: atom_id res chain seq x y z
N MET A 1 -2.25 2.21 -21.96
CA MET A 1 -1.54 2.20 -23.28
C MET A 1 -0.10 1.80 -23.02
N GLU A 2 0.27 0.61 -23.45
CA GLU A 2 1.66 0.13 -23.40
C GLU A 2 2.54 1.07 -24.25
N ARG A 3 3.48 1.73 -23.62
CA ARG A 3 4.41 2.59 -24.35
C ARG A 3 5.70 1.82 -24.60
N ASN A 4 6.13 1.74 -25.83
CA ASN A 4 7.40 1.13 -26.17
C ASN A 4 8.56 2.03 -25.66
N LEU A 5 9.17 1.64 -24.54
CA LEU A 5 10.28 2.37 -23.92
C LEU A 5 11.64 2.01 -24.52
N THR A 6 11.69 1.05 -25.48
CA THR A 6 12.94 0.60 -26.11
C THR A 6 13.37 1.50 -27.28
N THR A 7 12.55 2.49 -27.66
CA THR A 7 12.81 3.40 -28.78
C THR A 7 12.74 4.86 -28.35
N GLY A 8 13.51 5.73 -29.01
CA GLY A 8 13.53 7.17 -28.76
C GLY A 8 14.60 7.62 -27.75
N SER A 9 14.49 8.86 -27.25
CA SER A 9 15.44 9.42 -26.31
C SER A 9 15.28 8.79 -24.91
N ILE A 10 16.34 8.23 -24.37
CA ILE A 10 16.39 7.59 -23.04
C ILE A 10 15.92 8.56 -21.95
N TRP A 11 16.44 9.79 -21.93
CA TRP A 11 16.09 10.81 -20.95
C TRP A 11 14.59 11.16 -20.96
N LYS A 12 14.03 11.27 -22.15
CA LYS A 12 12.60 11.56 -22.30
C LYS A 12 11.72 10.41 -21.81
N ASN A 13 12.12 9.17 -22.10
CA ASN A 13 11.41 7.98 -21.63
C ASN A 13 11.48 7.85 -20.12
N ILE A 14 12.66 8.06 -19.50
CA ILE A 14 12.84 8.04 -18.05
C ILE A 14 11.93 9.10 -17.41
N PHE A 15 11.97 10.34 -17.88
CA PHE A 15 11.17 11.43 -17.30
C PHE A 15 9.67 11.15 -17.36
N TYR A 16 9.16 10.70 -18.50
CA TYR A 16 7.74 10.39 -18.66
C TYR A 16 7.28 9.20 -17.86
N PHE A 17 8.17 8.23 -17.59
CA PHE A 17 7.85 7.06 -16.77
C PHE A 17 7.93 7.39 -15.28
N SER A 18 8.94 8.15 -14.85
CA SER A 18 9.18 8.47 -13.45
C SER A 18 8.18 9.49 -12.89
N LEU A 19 7.68 10.43 -13.70
CA LEU A 19 6.77 11.47 -13.21
C LEU A 19 5.46 10.91 -12.63
N PRO A 20 4.71 10.01 -13.32
CA PRO A 20 3.53 9.38 -12.72
C PRO A 20 3.87 8.53 -11.48
N TYR A 21 5.05 7.89 -11.46
CA TYR A 21 5.51 7.12 -10.32
C TYR A 21 5.78 8.01 -9.10
N LEU A 22 6.47 9.13 -9.29
CA LEU A 22 6.71 10.12 -8.24
C LEU A 22 5.38 10.70 -7.71
N LEU A 23 4.45 10.99 -8.61
CA LEU A 23 3.12 11.48 -8.22
C LEU A 23 2.34 10.44 -7.41
N SER A 24 2.44 9.16 -7.78
CA SER A 24 1.85 8.06 -6.99
C SER A 24 2.41 8.02 -5.58
N TYR A 25 3.73 8.18 -5.43
CA TYR A 25 4.39 8.19 -4.12
C TYR A 25 4.00 9.42 -3.29
N PHE A 26 3.89 10.57 -3.94
CA PHE A 26 3.40 11.79 -3.30
C PHE A 26 1.95 11.63 -2.79
N LEU A 27 1.05 11.10 -3.62
CA LEU A 27 -0.33 10.83 -3.22
C LEU A 27 -0.41 9.85 -2.05
N GLN A 28 0.44 8.82 -2.05
CA GLN A 28 0.52 7.85 -0.95
C GLN A 28 0.98 8.49 0.36
N THR A 29 1.93 9.42 0.30
CA THR A 29 2.35 10.19 1.47
C THR A 29 1.23 11.12 1.95
N LEU A 30 0.52 11.72 1.02
CA LEU A 30 -0.54 12.69 1.30
C LEU A 30 -1.72 12.04 2.04
N TYR A 31 -2.14 10.83 1.62
CA TYR A 31 -3.22 10.16 2.36
C TYR A 31 -2.78 9.75 3.76
N GLY A 32 -1.55 9.29 3.97
CA GLY A 32 -1.05 8.98 5.32
C GLY A 32 -0.97 10.21 6.23
N MET A 33 -0.70 11.40 5.67
CA MET A 33 -0.80 12.67 6.41
C MET A 33 -2.26 13.04 6.69
N ALA A 34 -3.17 12.79 5.76
CA ALA A 34 -4.60 13.04 5.94
C ALA A 34 -5.18 12.18 7.08
N ASP A 35 -4.83 10.90 7.17
CA ASP A 35 -5.22 10.02 8.28
C ASP A 35 -4.85 10.65 9.63
N LEU A 36 -3.59 11.12 9.77
CA LEU A 36 -3.11 11.74 11.01
C LEU A 36 -3.78 13.07 11.29
N PHE A 37 -4.06 13.86 10.26
CA PHE A 37 -4.76 15.13 10.40
C PHE A 37 -6.21 14.93 10.85
N ILE A 38 -6.92 13.97 10.23
CA ILE A 38 -8.33 13.70 10.53
C ILE A 38 -8.45 13.10 11.94
N ILE A 39 -7.63 12.10 12.30
CA ILE A 39 -7.67 11.54 13.66
C ILE A 39 -7.36 12.60 14.71
N GLY A 40 -6.45 13.53 14.43
CA GLY A 40 -6.13 14.64 15.32
C GLY A 40 -7.27 15.63 15.56
N GLN A 41 -8.25 15.70 14.64
CA GLN A 41 -9.45 16.54 14.81
C GLN A 41 -10.51 15.90 15.70
N PHE A 42 -10.67 14.58 15.65
CA PHE A 42 -11.77 13.86 16.30
C PHE A 42 -11.34 13.13 17.57
N GLU A 43 -10.06 12.77 17.68
CA GLU A 43 -9.52 12.00 18.79
C GLU A 43 -8.40 12.77 19.51
N GLY A 44 -8.24 12.50 20.78
CA GLY A 44 -7.17 13.10 21.57
C GLY A 44 -5.77 12.51 21.27
N ALA A 45 -4.78 12.88 22.09
CA ALA A 45 -3.39 12.49 21.92
C ALA A 45 -3.18 10.96 21.87
N ALA A 46 -3.95 10.19 22.64
CA ALA A 46 -3.86 8.73 22.65
C ALA A 46 -4.26 8.11 21.31
N GLY A 47 -5.36 8.58 20.70
CA GLY A 47 -5.83 8.11 19.39
C GLY A 47 -4.85 8.47 18.28
N THR A 48 -4.39 9.72 18.25
CA THR A 48 -3.39 10.19 17.27
C THR A 48 -2.07 9.40 17.39
N THR A 49 -1.60 9.13 18.61
CA THR A 49 -0.41 8.32 18.86
C THR A 49 -0.60 6.88 18.37
N ALA A 50 -1.77 6.30 18.61
CA ALA A 50 -2.08 4.94 18.16
C ALA A 50 -2.02 4.81 16.64
N VAL A 51 -2.63 5.73 15.91
CA VAL A 51 -2.60 5.75 14.42
C VAL A 51 -1.19 6.03 13.92
N SER A 52 -0.45 6.96 14.54
CA SER A 52 0.91 7.30 14.14
C SER A 52 1.85 6.08 14.25
N ILE A 53 1.84 5.38 15.38
CA ILE A 53 2.67 4.19 15.59
C ILE A 53 2.23 3.06 14.64
N GLY A 54 0.92 2.83 14.54
CA GLY A 54 0.37 1.82 13.64
C GLY A 54 0.74 2.06 12.18
N SER A 55 0.63 3.31 11.71
CA SER A 55 1.01 3.71 10.34
C SER A 55 2.50 3.52 10.08
N GLN A 56 3.38 3.79 11.05
CA GLN A 56 4.82 3.54 10.89
C GLN A 56 5.12 2.04 10.73
N VAL A 57 4.49 1.18 11.51
CA VAL A 57 4.61 -0.28 11.37
C VAL A 57 4.13 -0.72 9.99
N MET A 58 2.96 -0.24 9.55
CA MET A 58 2.42 -0.57 8.22
C MET A 58 3.30 -0.04 7.10
N HIS A 59 3.87 1.16 7.25
CA HIS A 59 4.81 1.72 6.28
C HIS A 59 6.05 0.82 6.13
N MET A 60 6.65 0.38 7.23
CA MET A 60 7.81 -0.52 7.22
C MET A 60 7.50 -1.85 6.50
N ILE A 61 6.34 -2.45 6.79
CA ILE A 61 5.90 -3.68 6.13
C ILE A 61 5.70 -3.43 4.63
N THR A 62 5.05 -2.33 4.26
CA THR A 62 4.80 -1.96 2.86
C THR A 62 6.10 -1.76 2.08
N VAL A 63 7.10 -1.09 2.67
CA VAL A 63 8.42 -0.91 2.03
C VAL A 63 9.10 -2.24 1.74
N ILE A 64 9.01 -3.21 2.66
CA ILE A 64 9.54 -4.57 2.45
C ILE A 64 8.80 -5.25 1.28
N ILE A 65 7.48 -5.18 1.25
CA ILE A 65 6.66 -5.75 0.18
C ILE A 65 7.00 -5.12 -1.18
N VAL A 66 7.09 -3.80 -1.24
CA VAL A 66 7.46 -3.07 -2.47
C VAL A 66 8.87 -3.44 -2.93
N GLY A 67 9.83 -3.58 -2.00
CA GLY A 67 11.18 -4.02 -2.31
C GLY A 67 11.20 -5.41 -2.95
N LEU A 68 10.44 -6.37 -2.40
CA LEU A 68 10.30 -7.70 -2.97
C LEU A 68 9.60 -7.66 -4.35
N ALA A 69 8.56 -6.86 -4.48
CA ALA A 69 7.82 -6.69 -5.73
C ALA A 69 8.65 -6.02 -6.84
N MET A 70 9.71 -5.27 -6.50
CA MET A 70 10.61 -4.65 -7.47
C MET A 70 11.31 -5.71 -8.33
N GLY A 71 11.69 -6.85 -7.76
CA GLY A 71 12.25 -7.98 -8.52
C GLY A 71 11.31 -8.47 -9.63
N THR A 72 10.01 -8.51 -9.34
CA THR A 72 8.98 -8.83 -10.33
C THR A 72 8.90 -7.79 -11.43
N THR A 73 8.87 -6.51 -11.06
CA THR A 73 8.85 -5.40 -12.03
C THR A 73 10.01 -5.51 -13.01
N VAL A 74 11.23 -5.76 -12.52
CA VAL A 74 12.43 -5.90 -13.35
C VAL A 74 12.33 -7.12 -14.27
N SER A 75 11.92 -8.28 -13.74
CA SER A 75 11.81 -9.52 -14.52
C SER A 75 10.79 -9.39 -15.66
N ILE A 76 9.63 -8.79 -15.38
CA ILE A 76 8.61 -8.54 -16.40
C ILE A 76 9.13 -7.53 -17.43
N ALA A 77 9.76 -6.43 -17.00
CA ALA A 77 10.30 -5.41 -17.89
C ALA A 77 11.37 -5.97 -18.84
N GLN A 78 12.25 -6.86 -18.36
CA GLN A 78 13.25 -7.55 -19.18
C GLN A 78 12.59 -8.45 -20.22
N ALA A 79 11.59 -9.25 -19.83
CA ALA A 79 10.86 -10.13 -20.74
C ALA A 79 10.10 -9.33 -21.83
N VAL A 80 9.47 -8.21 -21.45
CA VAL A 80 8.80 -7.29 -22.37
C VAL A 80 9.80 -6.64 -23.33
N GLY A 81 10.93 -6.17 -22.81
CA GLY A 81 12.02 -5.59 -23.61
C GLY A 81 12.60 -6.58 -24.61
N ALA A 82 12.74 -7.85 -24.24
CA ALA A 82 13.16 -8.95 -25.11
C ALA A 82 12.05 -9.43 -26.07
N LYS A 83 10.84 -8.87 -25.99
CA LYS A 83 9.64 -9.29 -26.75
C LYS A 83 9.21 -10.73 -26.50
N ASP A 84 9.62 -11.32 -25.38
CA ASP A 84 9.24 -12.67 -24.95
C ASP A 84 7.94 -12.62 -24.15
N LYS A 85 6.81 -12.63 -24.86
CA LYS A 85 5.48 -12.63 -24.25
C LYS A 85 5.22 -13.85 -23.36
N LYS A 86 5.81 -15.00 -23.70
CA LYS A 86 5.63 -16.22 -22.92
C LYS A 86 6.32 -16.12 -21.55
N GLN A 87 7.53 -15.58 -21.53
CA GLN A 87 8.24 -15.33 -20.28
C GLN A 87 7.57 -14.24 -19.45
N ALA A 88 7.12 -13.14 -20.05
CA ALA A 88 6.37 -12.10 -19.34
C ALA A 88 5.11 -12.64 -18.68
N SER A 89 4.32 -13.46 -19.39
CA SER A 89 3.12 -14.10 -18.85
C SER A 89 3.45 -15.08 -17.71
N ARG A 90 4.52 -15.86 -17.84
CA ARG A 90 4.97 -16.77 -16.77
C ARG A 90 5.42 -16.02 -15.52
N CYS A 91 6.21 -14.96 -15.69
CA CYS A 91 6.63 -14.11 -14.57
C CYS A 91 5.42 -13.52 -13.85
N THR A 92 4.45 -13.00 -14.59
CA THR A 92 3.22 -12.44 -14.01
C THR A 92 2.42 -13.49 -13.22
N GLY A 93 2.17 -14.66 -13.82
CA GLY A 93 1.43 -15.74 -13.15
C GLY A 93 2.13 -16.25 -11.89
N ASN A 94 3.44 -16.49 -11.96
CA ASN A 94 4.23 -16.92 -10.81
C ASN A 94 4.23 -15.87 -9.70
N THR A 95 4.29 -14.59 -10.05
CA THR A 95 4.23 -13.50 -9.09
C THR A 95 2.91 -13.51 -8.34
N ILE A 96 1.78 -13.58 -9.04
CA ILE A 96 0.46 -13.59 -8.42
C ILE A 96 0.35 -14.78 -7.44
N THR A 97 0.74 -15.98 -7.88
CA THR A 97 0.66 -17.19 -7.04
C THR A 97 1.57 -17.09 -5.81
N LEU A 98 2.82 -16.64 -6.00
CA LEU A 98 3.79 -16.50 -4.91
C LEU A 98 3.30 -15.51 -3.86
N PHE A 99 2.91 -14.32 -4.30
CA PHE A 99 2.53 -13.26 -3.36
C PHE A 99 1.16 -13.49 -2.73
N LEU A 100 0.26 -14.23 -3.36
CA LEU A 100 -0.97 -14.68 -2.72
C LEU A 100 -0.64 -15.60 -1.53
N GLY A 101 0.26 -16.57 -1.71
CA GLY A 101 0.74 -17.42 -0.61
C GLY A 101 1.45 -16.63 0.49
N VAL A 102 2.37 -15.75 0.09
CA VAL A 102 3.10 -14.88 1.03
C VAL A 102 2.14 -13.97 1.81
N SER A 103 1.11 -13.43 1.18
CA SER A 103 0.15 -12.52 1.84
C SER A 103 -0.60 -13.21 2.98
N VAL A 104 -1.04 -14.45 2.76
CA VAL A 104 -1.77 -15.22 3.80
C VAL A 104 -0.83 -15.58 4.95
N VAL A 105 0.37 -16.07 4.63
CA VAL A 105 1.38 -16.40 5.67
C VAL A 105 1.76 -15.17 6.47
N LEU A 106 2.03 -14.05 5.79
CA LEU A 106 2.40 -12.79 6.46
C LEU A 106 1.25 -12.27 7.33
N MET A 107 0.02 -12.31 6.84
CA MET A 107 -1.17 -11.94 7.63
C MET A 107 -1.24 -12.75 8.94
N VAL A 108 -1.12 -14.07 8.86
CA VAL A 108 -1.19 -14.94 10.05
C VAL A 108 -0.06 -14.63 11.03
N ILE A 109 1.18 -14.52 10.53
CA ILE A 109 2.34 -14.19 11.38
C ILE A 109 2.16 -12.84 12.07
N LEU A 110 1.75 -11.81 11.34
CA LEU A 110 1.58 -10.47 11.89
C LEU A 110 0.42 -10.41 12.90
N LEU A 111 -0.67 -11.12 12.68
CA LEU A 111 -1.78 -11.22 13.64
C LEU A 111 -1.33 -11.88 14.95
N LEU A 112 -0.48 -12.90 14.89
CA LEU A 112 0.10 -13.52 16.10
C LEU A 112 1.09 -12.58 16.81
N LEU A 113 1.75 -11.70 16.07
CA LEU A 113 2.79 -10.80 16.58
C LEU A 113 2.28 -9.39 16.93
N VAL A 114 0.98 -9.10 16.81
CA VAL A 114 0.44 -7.74 17.09
C VAL A 114 0.90 -7.22 18.45
N LYS A 115 0.69 -7.98 19.51
CA LYS A 115 1.07 -7.56 20.89
C LYS A 115 2.58 -7.39 21.05
N PRO A 116 3.44 -8.35 20.65
CA PRO A 116 4.89 -8.15 20.65
C PRO A 116 5.35 -6.91 19.88
N ILE A 117 4.77 -6.65 18.70
CA ILE A 117 5.10 -5.46 17.88
C ILE A 117 4.79 -4.18 18.66
N VAL A 118 3.60 -4.07 19.24
CA VAL A 118 3.18 -2.90 20.03
C VAL A 118 4.11 -2.67 21.23
N LEU A 119 4.60 -3.73 21.88
CA LEU A 119 5.58 -3.64 22.96
C LEU A 119 6.95 -3.16 22.47
N VAL A 120 7.45 -3.72 21.38
CA VAL A 120 8.74 -3.31 20.77
C VAL A 120 8.72 -1.85 20.32
N MET A 121 7.57 -1.37 19.85
CA MET A 121 7.38 0.03 19.46
C MET A 121 7.33 0.99 20.67
N SER A 122 7.45 0.48 21.90
CA SER A 122 7.37 1.27 23.15
C SER A 122 6.13 2.16 23.19
N THR A 123 4.99 1.61 22.77
CA THR A 123 3.73 2.33 22.69
C THR A 123 3.29 2.80 24.08
N PRO A 124 2.98 4.10 24.29
CA PRO A 124 2.44 4.60 25.54
C PRO A 124 1.19 3.83 25.97
N PHE A 125 1.05 3.57 27.27
CA PHE A 125 -0.03 2.73 27.82
C PHE A 125 -1.42 3.14 27.33
N GLU A 126 -1.69 4.44 27.26
CA GLU A 126 -2.95 5.01 26.81
C GLU A 126 -3.28 4.73 25.33
N ALA A 127 -2.24 4.53 24.51
CA ALA A 127 -2.37 4.27 23.06
C ALA A 127 -2.34 2.78 22.70
N VAL A 128 -1.96 1.89 23.63
CA VAL A 128 -1.78 0.44 23.37
C VAL A 128 -3.05 -0.18 22.77
N SER A 129 -4.21 0.06 23.39
CA SER A 129 -5.48 -0.51 22.93
C SER A 129 -5.81 -0.07 21.50
N GLY A 130 -5.67 1.23 21.22
CA GLY A 130 -5.91 1.79 19.88
C GLY A 130 -4.93 1.26 18.85
N THR A 131 -3.62 1.14 19.20
CA THR A 131 -2.60 0.61 18.29
C THR A 131 -2.83 -0.87 17.96
N VAL A 132 -3.21 -1.68 18.94
CA VAL A 132 -3.56 -3.10 18.75
C VAL A 132 -4.77 -3.22 17.82
N ALA A 133 -5.82 -2.44 18.04
CA ALA A 133 -7.01 -2.45 17.19
C ALA A 133 -6.68 -2.02 15.75
N TYR A 134 -5.94 -0.92 15.58
CA TYR A 134 -5.47 -0.42 14.29
C TYR A 134 -4.67 -1.49 13.52
N LEU A 135 -3.63 -2.02 14.14
CA LEU A 135 -2.76 -3.02 13.51
C LEU A 135 -3.50 -4.32 13.19
N THR A 136 -4.42 -4.77 14.05
CA THR A 136 -5.22 -5.98 13.79
C THR A 136 -6.04 -5.83 12.51
N ILE A 137 -6.72 -4.71 12.34
CA ILE A 137 -7.53 -4.43 11.15
C ILE A 137 -6.64 -4.34 9.89
N CYS A 138 -5.54 -3.59 9.98
CA CYS A 138 -4.59 -3.47 8.88
C CYS A 138 -3.95 -4.81 8.50
N PHE A 139 -3.62 -5.66 9.48
CA PHE A 139 -3.04 -6.99 9.22
C PHE A 139 -4.02 -7.95 8.56
N ILE A 140 -5.31 -7.89 8.91
CA ILE A 140 -6.38 -8.59 8.16
C ILE A 140 -6.44 -8.08 6.71
N GLY A 141 -6.19 -6.79 6.48
CA GLY A 141 -6.14 -6.15 5.17
C GLY A 141 -4.89 -6.44 4.33
N ILE A 142 -3.85 -7.08 4.90
CA ILE A 142 -2.56 -7.35 4.22
C ILE A 142 -2.72 -8.02 2.85
N PRO A 143 -3.60 -9.02 2.64
CA PRO A 143 -3.78 -9.61 1.31
C PRO A 143 -4.18 -8.59 0.24
N PHE A 144 -5.04 -7.64 0.56
CA PHE A 144 -5.48 -6.60 -0.37
C PHE A 144 -4.38 -5.56 -0.62
N ILE A 145 -3.63 -5.19 0.45
CA ILE A 145 -2.49 -4.29 0.36
C ILE A 145 -1.39 -4.88 -0.54
N ILE A 146 -1.10 -6.18 -0.37
CA ILE A 146 -0.14 -6.89 -1.23
C ILE A 146 -0.67 -6.98 -2.66
N ALA A 147 -1.95 -7.33 -2.87
CA ALA A 147 -2.55 -7.41 -4.19
C ALA A 147 -2.42 -6.08 -4.94
N TYR A 148 -2.74 -4.93 -4.30
CA TYR A 148 -2.53 -3.61 -4.87
C TYR A 148 -1.08 -3.38 -5.30
N ASN A 149 -0.11 -3.66 -4.42
CA ASN A 149 1.31 -3.44 -4.70
C ASN A 149 1.83 -4.33 -5.83
N ILE A 150 1.37 -5.58 -5.91
CA ILE A 150 1.74 -6.53 -6.96
C ILE A 150 1.14 -6.14 -8.31
N ILE A 151 -0.14 -5.79 -8.35
CA ILE A 151 -0.79 -5.29 -9.57
C ILE A 151 -0.05 -4.05 -10.08
N SER A 152 0.23 -3.10 -9.19
CA SER A 152 1.00 -1.90 -9.52
C SER A 152 2.40 -2.23 -10.06
N SER A 153 3.06 -3.25 -9.51
CA SER A 153 4.39 -3.70 -9.94
C SER A 153 4.36 -4.37 -11.31
N ILE A 154 3.31 -5.15 -11.59
CA ILE A 154 3.08 -5.76 -12.90
C ILE A 154 2.87 -4.67 -13.97
N PHE A 155 2.00 -3.70 -13.72
CA PHE A 155 1.78 -2.59 -14.65
C PHE A 155 3.07 -1.80 -14.92
N ARG A 156 3.85 -1.50 -13.88
CA ARG A 156 5.16 -0.86 -14.04
C ARG A 156 6.12 -1.70 -14.87
N GLY A 157 6.15 -3.01 -14.66
CA GLY A 157 6.95 -3.94 -15.45
C GLY A 157 6.55 -4.00 -16.92
N LEU A 158 5.25 -3.81 -17.21
CA LEU A 158 4.72 -3.68 -18.57
C LEU A 158 4.97 -2.30 -19.23
N GLY A 159 5.59 -1.35 -18.49
CA GLY A 159 5.87 0.00 -18.99
C GLY A 159 4.73 0.99 -18.76
N ASP A 160 3.70 0.61 -18.01
CA ASP A 160 2.58 1.50 -17.65
C ASP A 160 2.73 1.98 -16.19
N SER A 161 3.18 3.21 -16.04
CA SER A 161 3.25 3.90 -14.73
C SER A 161 2.02 4.76 -14.42
N LYS A 162 1.13 4.97 -15.41
CA LYS A 162 -0.04 5.83 -15.24
C LYS A 162 -1.19 5.11 -14.55
N SER A 163 -1.45 3.86 -14.91
CA SER A 163 -2.54 3.09 -14.30
C SER A 163 -2.38 2.95 -12.79
N PRO A 164 -1.21 2.59 -12.23
CA PRO A 164 -1.00 2.62 -10.79
C PRO A 164 -1.21 4.00 -10.14
N MET A 165 -0.86 5.08 -10.85
CA MET A 165 -1.12 6.44 -10.36
C MET A 165 -2.62 6.72 -10.22
N TYR A 166 -3.44 6.29 -11.17
CA TYR A 166 -4.90 6.45 -11.06
C TYR A 166 -5.49 5.60 -9.94
N PHE A 167 -5.01 4.36 -9.76
CA PHE A 167 -5.45 3.50 -8.67
C PHE A 167 -5.19 4.15 -7.31
N ILE A 168 -4.00 4.70 -7.09
CA ILE A 168 -3.68 5.38 -5.82
C ILE A 168 -4.45 6.69 -5.65
N ALA A 169 -4.74 7.42 -6.74
CA ALA A 169 -5.54 8.62 -6.65
C ALA A 169 -6.97 8.32 -6.19
N VAL A 170 -7.57 7.26 -6.72
CA VAL A 170 -8.89 6.78 -6.28
C VAL A 170 -8.84 6.30 -4.83
N ALA A 171 -7.81 5.50 -4.47
CA ALA A 171 -7.63 5.05 -3.08
C ALA A 171 -7.48 6.23 -2.12
N CYS A 172 -6.70 7.26 -2.47
CA CYS A 172 -6.51 8.45 -1.65
C CYS A 172 -7.83 9.21 -1.42
N ALA A 173 -8.60 9.43 -2.47
CA ALA A 173 -9.91 10.10 -2.36
C ALA A 173 -10.89 9.28 -1.52
N ALA A 174 -10.95 7.96 -1.74
CA ALA A 174 -11.79 7.05 -0.98
C ALA A 174 -11.37 6.99 0.49
N ASN A 175 -10.05 6.92 0.78
CA ASN A 175 -9.53 6.90 2.14
C ASN A 175 -9.95 8.14 2.92
N ILE A 176 -9.72 9.35 2.38
CA ILE A 176 -10.12 10.59 3.04
C ILE A 176 -11.63 10.62 3.33
N ALA A 177 -12.46 10.20 2.36
CA ALA A 177 -13.91 10.16 2.54
C ALA A 177 -14.33 9.14 3.63
N LEU A 178 -13.70 7.94 3.63
CA LEU A 178 -13.97 6.90 4.62
C LEU A 178 -13.47 7.29 6.02
N ASP A 179 -12.36 8.01 6.11
CA ASP A 179 -11.84 8.50 7.40
C ASP A 179 -12.80 9.51 8.05
N TYR A 180 -13.30 10.48 7.30
CA TYR A 180 -14.34 11.38 7.81
C TYR A 180 -15.62 10.63 8.21
N LEU A 181 -15.99 9.58 7.48
CA LEU A 181 -17.13 8.75 7.82
C LEU A 181 -16.88 7.94 9.11
N PHE A 182 -15.77 7.20 9.17
CA PHE A 182 -15.52 6.27 10.27
C PHE A 182 -15.02 6.97 11.54
N MET A 183 -14.15 7.96 11.42
CA MET A 183 -13.65 8.70 12.57
C MET A 183 -14.57 9.89 12.93
N GLY A 184 -15.09 10.62 11.94
CA GLY A 184 -15.93 11.80 12.17
C GLY A 184 -17.37 11.46 12.52
N ALA A 185 -18.05 10.69 11.68
CA ALA A 185 -19.48 10.42 11.87
C ALA A 185 -19.75 9.22 12.81
N LEU A 186 -18.95 8.15 12.70
CA LEU A 186 -19.14 6.92 13.47
C LEU A 186 -18.28 6.84 14.76
N HIS A 187 -17.36 7.77 14.96
CA HIS A 187 -16.49 7.86 16.14
C HIS A 187 -15.75 6.56 16.47
N LEU A 188 -15.26 5.85 15.44
CA LEU A 188 -14.54 4.58 15.61
C LEU A 188 -13.06 4.76 15.98
N GLY A 189 -12.58 6.00 16.08
CA GLY A 189 -11.22 6.32 16.46
C GLY A 189 -10.15 5.63 15.59
N PRO A 190 -9.06 5.07 16.20
CA PRO A 190 -8.01 4.37 15.47
C PRO A 190 -8.49 3.20 14.60
N SER A 191 -9.55 2.50 15.03
CA SER A 191 -10.17 1.44 14.22
C SER A 191 -10.79 1.98 12.94
N GLY A 192 -11.36 3.19 12.99
CA GLY A 192 -11.93 3.88 11.83
C GLY A 192 -10.85 4.20 10.80
N ALA A 193 -9.70 4.74 11.21
CA ALA A 193 -8.56 5.00 10.34
C ALA A 193 -8.05 3.71 9.65
N ALA A 194 -7.93 2.62 10.40
CA ALA A 194 -7.51 1.33 9.86
C ALA A 194 -8.50 0.76 8.83
N LEU A 195 -9.81 0.90 9.08
CA LEU A 195 -10.85 0.50 8.14
C LEU A 195 -10.83 1.38 6.89
N GLY A 196 -10.69 2.70 7.02
CA GLY A 196 -10.55 3.63 5.91
C GLY A 196 -9.40 3.24 4.99
N THR A 197 -8.21 3.02 5.57
CA THR A 197 -7.02 2.58 4.83
C THR A 197 -7.22 1.23 4.15
N THR A 198 -7.74 0.23 4.84
CA THR A 198 -7.90 -1.13 4.30
C THR A 198 -8.96 -1.18 3.18
N LEU A 199 -10.09 -0.53 3.38
CA LEU A 199 -11.18 -0.51 2.40
C LEU A 199 -10.84 0.31 1.17
N SER A 200 -10.15 1.45 1.32
CA SER A 200 -9.74 2.26 0.19
C SER A 200 -8.75 1.52 -0.72
N GLN A 201 -7.81 0.77 -0.14
CA GLN A 201 -6.89 -0.07 -0.91
C GLN A 201 -7.60 -1.26 -1.55
N THR A 202 -8.57 -1.86 -0.87
CA THR A 202 -9.41 -2.91 -1.47
C THR A 202 -10.18 -2.38 -2.68
N LEU A 203 -10.77 -1.20 -2.56
CA LEU A 203 -11.50 -0.55 -3.65
C LEU A 203 -10.61 -0.26 -4.87
N SER A 204 -9.33 0.05 -4.66
CA SER A 204 -8.40 0.32 -5.77
C SER A 204 -7.91 -0.94 -6.50
N VAL A 205 -8.19 -2.13 -5.98
CA VAL A 205 -7.84 -3.42 -6.59
C VAL A 205 -9.00 -3.96 -7.46
N ILE A 206 -10.23 -3.54 -7.19
CA ILE A 206 -11.45 -3.92 -7.91
C ILE A 206 -11.64 -3.03 -9.13
#